data_926968665720854bec309bf01c63e142
#
_entry.id   926968665720854bec309bf01c63e142
#
_cell.length_a   1.000
_cell.length_b   1.000
_cell.length_c   1.000
_cell.angle_alpha   90.00
_cell.angle_beta   90.00
_cell.angle_gamma   90.00
#
_symmetry.space_group_name_H-M   'P 1'
#
loop_
_entity.id
_entity.type
_entity.pdbx_description
1 polymer ?
#
loop_
_entity_poly.entity_id
_entity_poly.type
_entity_poly.pdbx_seq_one_letter_code
_entity_poly.pdbx_strand_id
1 'polypeptide(L)'
;MKRKFHLITMLLVLLSGVVSAQAATPLEQFLTAMPASSFSDGYFSYVDYQALVAARPDAAAPTIGTSLDEHRQTPAGQQYFQTMLGVSSGFSGVTRYLYMADDVAQSMGIFLPAIGQSAEAGLAPRQQVWLQGGFDAESVTAALSALDYQRVGDATPIRAVWCLDGNCTTGTRFQLENRDPTFLFGGELGANWPILLDDQRIASAPDAAVFQAISSPDSPRLI
;
A
#
# COMPACT_ATOMS: atom_id res chain seq x y z
N MET A 1 -45.71 -6.02 46.36
CA MET A 1 -45.28 -5.09 45.31
C MET A 1 -43.76 -4.99 45.06
N LYS A 2 -42.85 -5.80 45.68
CA LYS A 2 -41.40 -5.65 45.56
C LYS A 2 -40.73 -6.57 44.51
N ARG A 3 -41.44 -7.58 43.95
CA ARG A 3 -40.84 -8.55 43.00
C ARG A 3 -40.84 -8.13 41.52
N LYS A 4 -41.59 -7.13 41.10
CA LYS A 4 -41.68 -6.73 39.70
C LYS A 4 -40.54 -5.73 39.27
N PHE A 5 -39.90 -5.06 40.23
CA PHE A 5 -38.85 -4.08 39.93
C PHE A 5 -37.54 -4.71 39.54
N HIS A 6 -37.22 -5.93 40.03
CA HIS A 6 -35.93 -6.59 39.74
C HIS A 6 -35.88 -7.19 38.34
N LEU A 7 -37.02 -7.53 37.74
CA LEU A 7 -37.05 -8.12 36.40
C LEU A 7 -36.79 -7.08 35.30
N ILE A 8 -37.25 -5.84 35.49
CA ILE A 8 -37.04 -4.77 34.53
C ILE A 8 -35.58 -4.28 34.52
N THR A 9 -34.94 -4.24 35.69
CA THR A 9 -33.52 -3.85 35.82
C THR A 9 -32.60 -4.88 35.17
N MET A 10 -32.92 -6.17 35.28
CA MET A 10 -32.14 -7.24 34.67
C MET A 10 -32.30 -7.28 33.14
N LEU A 11 -33.45 -6.92 32.61
CA LEU A 11 -33.71 -6.84 31.17
C LEU A 11 -32.99 -5.63 30.53
N LEU A 12 -32.85 -4.51 31.23
CA LEU A 12 -32.14 -3.32 30.77
C LEU A 12 -30.60 -3.56 30.72
N VAL A 13 -30.05 -4.36 31.64
CA VAL A 13 -28.64 -4.69 31.66
C VAL A 13 -28.27 -5.68 30.54
N LEU A 14 -29.20 -6.54 30.10
CA LEU A 14 -28.98 -7.46 28.98
C LEU A 14 -29.07 -6.77 27.60
N LEU A 15 -29.72 -5.64 27.49
CA LEU A 15 -29.82 -4.87 26.25
C LEU A 15 -28.65 -3.89 26.03
N SER A 16 -27.86 -3.60 27.07
CA SER A 16 -26.69 -2.71 26.97
C SER A 16 -25.39 -3.44 26.57
N GLY A 17 -25.44 -4.75 26.30
CA GLY A 17 -24.26 -5.61 26.13
C GLY A 17 -23.88 -5.98 24.71
N VAL A 18 -24.57 -5.50 23.67
CA VAL A 18 -24.21 -5.80 22.28
C VAL A 18 -23.89 -4.48 21.55
N VAL A 19 -22.85 -3.82 22.01
CA VAL A 19 -22.09 -2.98 21.09
C VAL A 19 -21.27 -3.98 20.26
N SER A 20 -21.83 -4.40 19.13
CA SER A 20 -21.06 -5.11 18.12
C SER A 20 -19.90 -4.19 17.76
N ALA A 21 -18.70 -4.53 18.16
CA ALA A 21 -17.51 -3.87 17.65
C ALA A 21 -17.58 -4.05 16.13
N GLN A 22 -17.95 -3.01 15.44
CA GLN A 22 -17.98 -3.01 13.98
C GLN A 22 -16.56 -3.23 13.52
N ALA A 23 -16.31 -4.26 12.72
CA ALA A 23 -14.98 -4.51 12.19
C ALA A 23 -14.53 -3.25 11.42
N ALA A 24 -13.29 -2.82 11.67
CA ALA A 24 -12.72 -1.67 10.99
C ALA A 24 -12.79 -1.87 9.47
N THR A 25 -13.20 -0.87 8.76
CA THR A 25 -13.23 -0.89 7.29
C THR A 25 -11.80 -1.02 6.72
N PRO A 26 -11.64 -1.52 5.49
CA PRO A 26 -10.31 -1.58 4.85
C PRO A 26 -9.58 -0.23 4.84
N LEU A 27 -10.30 0.87 4.61
CA LEU A 27 -9.73 2.22 4.69
C LEU A 27 -9.26 2.57 6.11
N GLU A 28 -10.05 2.29 7.14
CA GLU A 28 -9.65 2.54 8.54
C GLU A 28 -8.42 1.71 8.92
N GLN A 29 -8.37 0.43 8.53
CA GLN A 29 -7.20 -0.42 8.74
C GLN A 29 -5.96 0.14 8.05
N PHE A 30 -6.13 0.69 6.85
CA PHE A 30 -5.04 1.31 6.09
C PHE A 30 -4.56 2.60 6.78
N LEU A 31 -5.47 3.47 7.18
CA LEU A 31 -5.16 4.73 7.86
C LEU A 31 -4.46 4.52 9.21
N THR A 32 -4.81 3.47 9.97
CA THR A 32 -4.13 3.15 11.24
C THR A 32 -2.66 2.77 11.05
N ALA A 33 -2.26 2.36 9.84
CA ALA A 33 -0.88 2.01 9.52
C ALA A 33 -0.02 3.22 9.15
N MET A 34 -0.64 4.34 8.75
CA MET A 34 0.03 5.54 8.29
C MET A 34 0.28 6.52 9.43
N PRO A 35 1.42 7.22 9.47
CA PRO A 35 1.65 8.26 10.45
C PRO A 35 0.78 9.49 10.17
N ALA A 36 0.34 10.19 11.21
CA ALA A 36 -0.46 11.40 11.06
C ALA A 36 0.24 12.49 10.21
N SER A 37 1.58 12.53 10.24
CA SER A 37 2.38 13.44 9.41
C SER A 37 2.22 13.24 7.91
N SER A 38 1.78 12.06 7.46
CA SER A 38 1.49 11.78 6.04
C SER A 38 0.41 12.68 5.46
N PHE A 39 -0.42 13.28 6.29
CA PHE A 39 -1.57 14.10 5.90
C PHE A 39 -1.31 15.61 6.03
N SER A 40 -0.10 16.01 6.39
CA SER A 40 0.24 17.42 6.66
C SER A 40 0.07 18.33 5.43
N ASP A 41 0.26 17.78 4.23
CA ASP A 41 0.20 18.54 2.97
C ASP A 41 -1.21 18.57 2.36
N GLY A 42 -2.21 18.02 3.05
CA GLY A 42 -3.62 18.10 2.68
C GLY A 42 -4.04 17.28 1.45
N TYR A 43 -3.16 16.45 0.89
CA TYR A 43 -3.48 15.52 -0.20
C TYR A 43 -3.48 14.09 0.32
N PHE A 44 -4.55 13.37 -0.01
CA PHE A 44 -4.68 11.94 0.24
C PHE A 44 -5.56 11.30 -0.85
N SER A 45 -5.10 10.18 -1.37
CA SER A 45 -5.84 9.33 -2.30
C SER A 45 -5.77 7.89 -1.81
N TYR A 46 -6.87 7.18 -1.91
CA TYR A 46 -6.98 5.76 -1.55
C TYR A 46 -7.78 5.01 -2.60
N VAL A 47 -7.31 3.84 -2.96
CA VAL A 47 -8.00 2.94 -3.88
C VAL A 47 -8.03 1.53 -3.31
N ASP A 48 -9.22 0.94 -3.27
CA ASP A 48 -9.43 -0.49 -2.99
C ASP A 48 -9.70 -1.21 -4.32
N TYR A 49 -8.65 -1.79 -4.90
CA TYR A 49 -8.72 -2.49 -6.18
C TYR A 49 -9.52 -3.77 -6.08
N GLN A 50 -9.48 -4.47 -4.94
CA GLN A 50 -10.26 -5.68 -4.73
C GLN A 50 -11.76 -5.38 -4.75
N ALA A 51 -12.18 -4.31 -4.06
CA ALA A 51 -13.58 -3.88 -4.08
C ALA A 51 -14.03 -3.43 -5.48
N LEU A 52 -13.16 -2.74 -6.22
CA LEU A 52 -13.45 -2.31 -7.59
C LEU A 52 -13.68 -3.50 -8.54
N VAL A 53 -12.80 -4.49 -8.50
CA VAL A 53 -12.92 -5.70 -9.32
C VAL A 53 -14.14 -6.53 -8.88
N ALA A 54 -14.37 -6.67 -7.56
CA ALA A 54 -15.53 -7.38 -7.02
C ALA A 54 -16.88 -6.75 -7.43
N ALA A 55 -16.90 -5.44 -7.65
CA ALA A 55 -18.10 -4.73 -8.15
C ALA A 55 -18.36 -4.95 -9.65
N ARG A 56 -17.46 -5.65 -10.36
CA ARG A 56 -17.54 -5.97 -11.79
C ARG A 56 -17.45 -7.48 -12.01
N PRO A 57 -18.58 -8.19 -11.99
CA PRO A 57 -18.59 -9.66 -12.07
C PRO A 57 -18.05 -10.23 -13.39
N ASP A 58 -17.97 -9.40 -14.42
CA ASP A 58 -17.40 -9.71 -15.73
C ASP A 58 -15.89 -9.43 -15.84
N ALA A 59 -15.29 -8.79 -14.82
CA ALA A 59 -13.86 -8.53 -14.74
C ALA A 59 -13.16 -9.62 -13.92
N ALA A 60 -11.99 -10.04 -14.35
CA ALA A 60 -11.13 -10.94 -13.59
C ALA A 60 -9.72 -10.38 -13.54
N ALA A 61 -9.15 -10.28 -12.34
CA ALA A 61 -7.73 -9.95 -12.19
C ALA A 61 -6.87 -11.11 -12.72
N PRO A 62 -5.74 -10.84 -13.37
CA PRO A 62 -4.79 -11.87 -13.74
C PRO A 62 -4.18 -12.51 -12.50
N THR A 63 -3.86 -13.79 -12.59
CA THR A 63 -3.14 -14.50 -11.52
C THR A 63 -1.63 -14.35 -11.70
N ILE A 64 -0.89 -14.49 -10.60
CA ILE A 64 0.59 -14.50 -10.65
C ILE A 64 1.05 -15.55 -11.67
N GLY A 65 1.96 -15.15 -12.55
CA GLY A 65 2.49 -15.99 -13.65
C GLY A 65 1.67 -15.98 -14.94
N THR A 66 0.54 -15.27 -14.97
CA THR A 66 -0.19 -15.02 -16.23
C THR A 66 0.43 -13.80 -16.91
N SER A 67 0.79 -13.91 -18.19
CA SER A 67 1.20 -12.75 -18.98
C SER A 67 0.05 -11.75 -19.07
N LEU A 68 0.34 -10.48 -18.75
CA LEU A 68 -0.67 -9.42 -18.83
C LEU A 68 -1.16 -9.17 -20.23
N ASP A 69 -0.30 -9.34 -21.23
CA ASP A 69 -0.68 -9.19 -22.63
C ASP A 69 -1.66 -10.29 -23.06
N GLU A 70 -1.42 -11.54 -22.64
CA GLU A 70 -2.36 -12.64 -22.90
C GLU A 70 -3.70 -12.41 -22.16
N HIS A 71 -3.62 -12.00 -20.89
CA HIS A 71 -4.83 -11.72 -20.10
C HIS A 71 -5.67 -10.62 -20.73
N ARG A 72 -5.04 -9.54 -21.22
CA ARG A 72 -5.70 -8.41 -21.89
C ARG A 72 -6.47 -8.82 -23.14
N GLN A 73 -6.11 -9.95 -23.79
CA GLN A 73 -6.82 -10.46 -24.96
C GLN A 73 -8.11 -11.20 -24.59
N THR A 74 -8.30 -11.56 -23.32
CA THR A 74 -9.55 -12.20 -22.86
C THR A 74 -10.64 -11.16 -22.58
N PRO A 75 -11.94 -11.50 -22.74
CA PRO A 75 -13.03 -10.58 -22.39
C PRO A 75 -12.98 -10.12 -20.93
N ALA A 76 -12.72 -11.03 -19.99
CA ALA A 76 -12.62 -10.71 -18.57
C ALA A 76 -11.40 -9.82 -18.25
N GLY A 77 -10.28 -10.04 -18.93
CA GLY A 77 -9.10 -9.19 -18.83
C GLY A 77 -9.35 -7.79 -19.39
N GLN A 78 -10.05 -7.65 -20.50
CA GLN A 78 -10.42 -6.34 -21.04
C GLN A 78 -11.27 -5.55 -20.02
N GLN A 79 -12.25 -6.19 -19.39
CA GLN A 79 -13.06 -5.56 -18.35
C GLN A 79 -12.23 -5.19 -17.11
N TYR A 80 -11.29 -6.06 -16.70
CA TYR A 80 -10.35 -5.76 -15.64
C TYR A 80 -9.55 -4.48 -15.97
N PHE A 81 -8.88 -4.42 -17.11
CA PHE A 81 -8.10 -3.26 -17.51
C PHE A 81 -8.95 -1.99 -17.63
N GLN A 82 -10.14 -2.05 -18.19
CA GLN A 82 -11.06 -0.92 -18.25
C GLN A 82 -11.44 -0.42 -16.85
N THR A 83 -11.70 -1.34 -15.93
CA THR A 83 -12.02 -1.01 -14.53
C THR A 83 -10.84 -0.33 -13.86
N MET A 84 -9.64 -0.88 -14.00
CA MET A 84 -8.44 -0.33 -13.38
C MET A 84 -8.04 1.03 -13.97
N LEU A 85 -8.10 1.21 -15.28
CA LEU A 85 -7.77 2.48 -15.95
C LEU A 85 -8.81 3.57 -15.70
N GLY A 86 -10.04 3.20 -15.36
CA GLY A 86 -11.10 4.15 -14.97
C GLY A 86 -10.83 4.83 -13.62
N VAL A 87 -9.91 4.32 -12.83
CA VAL A 87 -9.53 4.88 -11.53
C VAL A 87 -8.30 5.77 -11.74
N SER A 88 -8.50 7.06 -11.82
CA SER A 88 -7.38 8.01 -11.76
C SER A 88 -6.89 8.08 -10.31
N SER A 89 -6.02 7.19 -9.90
CA SER A 89 -5.19 7.40 -8.72
C SER A 89 -4.02 8.29 -9.13
N GLY A 90 -3.66 9.22 -8.29
CA GLY A 90 -2.64 10.24 -8.51
C GLY A 90 -1.33 9.86 -9.21
N PHE A 91 -0.23 10.47 -8.83
CA PHE A 91 1.06 10.40 -9.55
C PHE A 91 1.70 9.01 -9.62
N SER A 92 1.44 8.14 -8.65
CA SER A 92 2.13 6.84 -8.48
C SER A 92 1.19 5.66 -8.35
N GLY A 93 -0.07 5.83 -8.71
CA GLY A 93 -1.04 4.75 -8.59
C GLY A 93 -0.65 3.51 -9.37
N VAL A 94 -0.99 2.36 -8.83
CA VAL A 94 -0.80 1.04 -9.45
C VAL A 94 -1.24 1.05 -10.92
N THR A 95 -2.31 1.78 -11.23
CA THR A 95 -2.88 1.87 -12.58
C THR A 95 -1.93 2.52 -13.60
N ARG A 96 -1.07 3.44 -13.17
CA ARG A 96 -0.09 4.09 -14.05
C ARG A 96 0.94 3.09 -14.59
N TYR A 97 1.32 2.11 -13.79
CA TYR A 97 2.34 1.11 -14.12
C TYR A 97 1.75 -0.18 -14.66
N LEU A 98 0.42 -0.27 -14.76
CA LEU A 98 -0.23 -1.51 -15.13
C LEU A 98 0.16 -2.01 -16.54
N TYR A 99 0.52 -1.11 -17.44
CA TYR A 99 0.99 -1.46 -18.78
C TYR A 99 2.44 -2.01 -18.81
N MET A 100 3.20 -1.83 -17.70
CA MET A 100 4.55 -2.36 -17.51
C MET A 100 4.59 -3.39 -16.36
N ALA A 101 3.45 -3.96 -15.98
CA ALA A 101 3.39 -4.75 -14.76
C ALA A 101 4.22 -6.04 -14.83
N ASP A 102 4.45 -6.60 -16.01
CA ASP A 102 5.37 -7.75 -16.19
C ASP A 102 6.81 -7.31 -15.95
N ASP A 103 7.22 -6.14 -16.44
CA ASP A 103 8.56 -5.58 -16.21
C ASP A 103 8.76 -5.23 -14.73
N VAL A 104 7.75 -4.64 -14.08
CA VAL A 104 7.76 -4.34 -12.64
C VAL A 104 7.86 -5.62 -11.82
N ALA A 105 7.12 -6.66 -12.18
CA ALA A 105 7.20 -7.95 -11.50
C ALA A 105 8.60 -8.56 -11.63
N GLN A 106 9.23 -8.45 -12.79
CA GLN A 106 10.58 -8.95 -13.03
C GLN A 106 11.65 -8.14 -12.28
N SER A 107 11.54 -6.80 -12.26
CA SER A 107 12.56 -5.92 -11.67
C SER A 107 12.41 -5.78 -10.15
N MET A 108 11.18 -5.78 -9.63
CA MET A 108 10.90 -5.47 -8.22
C MET A 108 10.26 -6.62 -7.44
N GLY A 109 9.90 -7.73 -8.07
CA GLY A 109 9.16 -8.81 -7.40
C GLY A 109 7.73 -8.44 -7.02
N ILE A 110 7.17 -7.35 -7.57
CA ILE A 110 5.83 -6.85 -7.26
C ILE A 110 4.90 -7.09 -8.46
N PHE A 111 3.94 -7.99 -8.30
CA PHE A 111 2.92 -8.22 -9.30
C PHE A 111 1.75 -7.26 -9.08
N LEU A 112 1.73 -6.15 -9.79
CA LEU A 112 0.78 -5.05 -9.60
C LEU A 112 -0.70 -5.47 -9.57
N PRO A 113 -1.17 -6.41 -10.39
CA PRO A 113 -2.55 -6.88 -10.32
C PRO A 113 -2.94 -7.56 -9.00
N ALA A 114 -1.97 -8.03 -8.23
CA ALA A 114 -2.21 -8.64 -6.92
C ALA A 114 -2.26 -7.61 -5.77
N ILE A 115 -1.91 -6.36 -6.03
CA ILE A 115 -2.08 -5.28 -5.06
C ILE A 115 -3.56 -5.06 -4.82
N GLY A 116 -3.98 -5.27 -3.58
CA GLY A 116 -5.39 -5.11 -3.18
C GLY A 116 -5.78 -3.67 -2.93
N GLN A 117 -4.87 -2.90 -2.36
CA GLN A 117 -5.12 -1.52 -1.95
C GLN A 117 -3.89 -0.64 -2.17
N SER A 118 -4.12 0.62 -2.48
CA SER A 118 -3.06 1.62 -2.48
C SER A 118 -3.51 2.93 -1.86
N ALA A 119 -2.57 3.68 -1.30
CA ALA A 119 -2.78 5.06 -0.91
C ALA A 119 -1.58 5.92 -1.30
N GLU A 120 -1.88 7.18 -1.53
CA GLU A 120 -0.89 8.22 -1.72
C GLU A 120 -1.21 9.37 -0.78
N ALA A 121 -0.19 9.93 -0.16
CA ALA A 121 -0.32 11.07 0.74
C ALA A 121 0.78 12.10 0.45
N GLY A 122 0.47 13.37 0.68
CA GLY A 122 1.39 14.47 0.41
C GLY A 122 1.48 14.85 -1.08
N LEU A 123 2.12 15.97 -1.33
CA LEU A 123 2.39 16.48 -2.67
C LEU A 123 3.88 16.37 -3.01
N ALA A 124 4.20 16.25 -4.29
CA ALA A 124 5.60 16.27 -4.72
C ALA A 124 6.31 17.53 -4.22
N PRO A 125 7.54 17.44 -3.73
CA PRO A 125 8.42 16.28 -3.70
C PRO A 125 8.30 15.39 -2.45
N ARG A 126 7.31 15.57 -1.60
CA ARG A 126 7.12 14.84 -0.33
C ARG A 126 6.09 13.72 -0.42
N GLN A 127 5.69 13.38 -1.61
CA GLN A 127 4.70 12.35 -1.86
C GLN A 127 5.14 11.01 -1.25
N GLN A 128 4.19 10.32 -0.62
CA GLN A 128 4.35 8.97 -0.09
C GLN A 128 3.44 8.03 -0.85
N VAL A 129 3.92 6.83 -1.08
CA VAL A 129 3.16 5.75 -1.72
C VAL A 129 3.07 4.57 -0.75
N TRP A 130 1.89 4.02 -0.63
CA TRP A 130 1.60 2.87 0.20
C TRP A 130 0.86 1.83 -0.61
N LEU A 131 1.36 0.60 -0.62
CA LEU A 131 0.76 -0.54 -1.30
C LEU A 131 0.46 -1.62 -0.26
N GLN A 132 -0.69 -2.28 -0.39
CA GLN A 132 -1.08 -3.41 0.45
C GLN A 132 -1.64 -4.53 -0.43
N GLY A 133 -1.25 -5.77 -0.15
CA GLY A 133 -1.77 -6.97 -0.83
C GLY A 133 -0.69 -7.83 -1.45
N GLY A 134 -1.10 -8.73 -2.30
CA GLY A 134 -0.41 -9.91 -2.75
C GLY A 134 0.93 -9.69 -3.45
N PHE A 135 1.98 -9.47 -2.69
CA PHE A 135 3.36 -9.63 -3.12
C PHE A 135 4.04 -10.62 -2.18
N ASP A 136 5.12 -11.21 -2.64
CA ASP A 136 5.99 -12.04 -1.83
C ASP A 136 7.16 -11.20 -1.29
N ALA A 137 7.21 -11.05 0.03
CA ALA A 137 8.23 -10.24 0.70
C ALA A 137 9.66 -10.73 0.45
N GLU A 138 9.87 -12.04 0.24
CA GLU A 138 11.18 -12.60 -0.09
C GLU A 138 11.60 -12.19 -1.51
N SER A 139 10.70 -12.26 -2.48
CA SER A 139 10.94 -11.83 -3.86
C SER A 139 11.26 -10.34 -3.93
N VAL A 140 10.51 -9.50 -3.20
CA VAL A 140 10.78 -8.05 -3.13
C VAL A 140 12.13 -7.79 -2.48
N THR A 141 12.46 -8.49 -1.38
CA THR A 141 13.76 -8.37 -0.71
C THR A 141 14.91 -8.75 -1.63
N ALA A 142 14.77 -9.84 -2.38
CA ALA A 142 15.80 -10.27 -3.35
C ALA A 142 15.99 -9.22 -4.46
N ALA A 143 14.90 -8.67 -4.99
CA ALA A 143 14.93 -7.62 -6.01
C ALA A 143 15.58 -6.33 -5.47
N LEU A 144 15.21 -5.87 -4.28
CA LEU A 144 15.82 -4.71 -3.64
C LEU A 144 17.33 -4.90 -3.42
N SER A 145 17.73 -6.09 -2.98
CA SER A 145 19.16 -6.41 -2.80
C SER A 145 19.92 -6.41 -4.13
N ALA A 146 19.32 -6.87 -5.22
CA ALA A 146 19.90 -6.83 -6.56
C ALA A 146 20.04 -5.40 -7.11
N LEU A 147 19.29 -4.45 -6.58
CA LEU A 147 19.33 -3.02 -6.89
C LEU A 147 20.20 -2.22 -5.90
N ASP A 148 21.09 -2.90 -5.16
CA ASP A 148 21.98 -2.31 -4.16
C ASP A 148 21.26 -1.63 -2.97
N TYR A 149 19.97 -1.94 -2.75
CA TYR A 149 19.30 -1.53 -1.55
C TYR A 149 19.77 -2.36 -0.36
N GLN A 150 20.04 -1.69 0.74
CA GLN A 150 20.48 -2.31 1.98
C GLN A 150 19.47 -2.03 3.09
N ARG A 151 19.29 -3.03 3.94
CA ARG A 151 18.45 -2.90 5.11
C ARG A 151 19.12 -2.00 6.15
N VAL A 152 18.37 -1.03 6.68
CA VAL A 152 18.85 -0.03 7.63
C VAL A 152 18.05 -0.11 8.92
N GLY A 153 18.77 -0.02 10.06
CA GLY A 153 18.20 0.00 11.41
C GLY A 153 17.92 -1.38 12.00
N ASP A 154 17.56 -1.38 13.29
CA ASP A 154 17.17 -2.57 14.06
C ASP A 154 15.71 -2.96 13.68
N ALA A 155 15.52 -3.40 12.46
CA ALA A 155 14.22 -3.85 12.04
C ALA A 155 13.88 -5.19 12.71
N THR A 156 12.66 -5.32 13.19
CA THR A 156 12.11 -6.64 13.50
C THR A 156 12.10 -7.49 12.22
N PRO A 157 12.09 -8.82 12.29
CA PRO A 157 12.00 -9.66 11.09
C PRO A 157 10.83 -9.30 10.17
N ILE A 158 9.80 -8.66 10.73
CA ILE A 158 8.51 -8.36 10.09
C ILE A 158 8.50 -6.98 9.41
N ARG A 159 9.44 -6.07 9.74
CA ARG A 159 9.43 -4.70 9.20
C ARG A 159 10.85 -4.19 9.02
N ALA A 160 11.19 -3.82 7.81
CA ALA A 160 12.52 -3.33 7.46
C ALA A 160 12.44 -2.06 6.61
N VAL A 161 13.35 -1.11 6.87
CA VAL A 161 13.58 0.02 5.97
C VAL A 161 14.77 -0.31 5.08
N TRP A 162 14.59 -0.11 3.80
CA TRP A 162 15.58 -0.35 2.75
C TRP A 162 15.98 0.96 2.10
N CYS A 163 17.26 1.18 1.96
CA CYS A 163 17.81 2.40 1.36
C CYS A 163 18.94 2.04 0.39
N LEU A 164 19.03 2.74 -0.73
CA LEU A 164 20.11 2.55 -1.70
C LEU A 164 21.46 2.79 -1.03
N ASP A 165 22.41 1.87 -1.18
CA ASP A 165 23.74 1.88 -0.53
C ASP A 165 23.67 2.11 1.00
N GLY A 166 22.55 1.75 1.64
CA GLY A 166 22.31 2.04 3.06
C GLY A 166 22.09 3.52 3.38
N ASN A 167 22.01 4.40 2.39
CA ASN A 167 21.83 5.84 2.58
C ASN A 167 20.39 6.28 2.35
N CYS A 168 19.66 6.51 3.44
CA CYS A 168 18.27 6.91 3.42
C CYS A 168 18.02 8.38 3.08
N THR A 169 19.05 9.18 2.84
CA THR A 169 18.92 10.62 2.52
C THR A 169 18.96 10.93 1.03
N THR A 170 19.15 9.93 0.19
CA THR A 170 19.30 10.11 -1.27
C THR A 170 17.99 10.31 -2.01
N GLY A 171 16.86 9.95 -1.40
CA GLY A 171 15.55 9.92 -2.06
C GLY A 171 15.02 11.26 -2.57
N THR A 172 15.59 12.39 -2.13
CA THR A 172 15.23 13.73 -2.62
C THR A 172 16.04 14.20 -3.82
N ARG A 173 17.03 13.43 -4.25
CA ARG A 173 17.90 13.80 -5.37
C ARG A 173 17.36 13.19 -6.66
N PHE A 174 17.09 14.03 -7.64
CA PHE A 174 16.70 13.61 -8.98
C PHE A 174 17.95 13.46 -9.85
N GLN A 175 18.14 12.27 -10.41
CA GLN A 175 19.27 11.95 -11.30
C GLN A 175 18.67 11.37 -12.59
N LEU A 176 18.33 12.23 -13.51
CA LEU A 176 17.61 11.83 -14.74
C LEU A 176 18.36 10.82 -15.59
N GLU A 177 19.70 10.75 -15.47
CA GLU A 177 20.55 9.74 -16.07
C GLU A 177 20.32 8.33 -15.52
N ASN A 178 19.80 8.22 -14.29
CA ASN A 178 19.52 6.96 -13.61
C ASN A 178 18.01 6.61 -13.65
N ARG A 179 17.29 7.16 -14.62
CA ARG A 179 15.86 6.86 -14.74
C ARG A 179 15.62 5.38 -15.02
N ASP A 180 14.80 4.77 -14.18
CA ASP A 180 14.25 3.45 -14.38
C ASP A 180 12.72 3.50 -14.25
N PRO A 181 12.00 3.45 -15.36
CA PRO A 181 10.54 3.52 -15.33
C PRO A 181 9.89 2.27 -14.73
N THR A 182 10.62 1.16 -14.57
CA THR A 182 10.11 -0.07 -13.93
C THR A 182 10.23 -0.03 -12.41
N PHE A 183 11.03 0.91 -11.87
CA PHE A 183 11.15 1.10 -10.44
C PHE A 183 10.07 2.04 -9.91
N LEU A 184 9.07 1.49 -9.22
CA LEU A 184 7.86 2.21 -8.77
C LEU A 184 8.13 3.40 -7.85
N PHE A 185 9.23 3.37 -7.10
CA PHE A 185 9.50 4.27 -5.98
C PHE A 185 10.53 5.34 -6.36
N GLY A 186 10.11 6.24 -7.23
CA GLY A 186 10.93 7.35 -7.68
C GLY A 186 11.74 7.09 -8.94
N GLY A 187 11.77 5.88 -9.49
CA GLY A 187 12.62 5.52 -10.63
C GLY A 187 12.37 6.35 -11.88
N GLU A 188 11.14 6.77 -12.17
CA GLU A 188 10.85 7.69 -13.28
C GLU A 188 11.57 9.04 -13.18
N LEU A 189 11.93 9.45 -11.96
CA LEU A 189 12.66 10.68 -11.69
C LEU A 189 14.15 10.42 -11.49
N GLY A 190 14.61 9.17 -11.63
CA GLY A 190 15.94 8.74 -11.23
C GLY A 190 16.20 8.94 -9.75
N ALA A 191 15.14 8.92 -8.94
CA ALA A 191 15.22 9.03 -7.50
C ALA A 191 15.07 7.63 -6.89
N ASN A 192 15.90 7.33 -5.91
CA ASN A 192 15.87 6.04 -5.21
C ASN A 192 15.29 6.28 -3.82
N TRP A 193 13.97 6.19 -3.71
CA TRP A 193 13.29 6.45 -2.45
C TRP A 193 13.51 5.32 -1.45
N PRO A 194 13.69 5.63 -0.16
CA PRO A 194 13.61 4.66 0.91
C PRO A 194 12.32 3.87 0.88
N ILE A 195 12.40 2.58 1.18
CA ILE A 195 11.29 1.64 1.13
C ILE A 195 11.11 1.00 2.49
N LEU A 196 9.90 1.07 3.04
CA LEU A 196 9.47 0.26 4.17
C LEU A 196 8.79 -0.99 3.62
N LEU A 197 9.24 -2.15 4.05
CA LEU A 197 8.68 -3.45 3.68
C LEU A 197 8.26 -4.21 4.94
N ASP A 198 7.03 -4.69 4.97
CA ASP A 198 6.54 -5.72 5.89
C ASP A 198 5.82 -6.83 5.11
N ASP A 199 5.31 -7.85 5.79
CA ASP A 199 4.72 -9.05 5.16
C ASP A 199 3.50 -8.74 4.25
N GLN A 200 2.86 -7.60 4.43
CA GLN A 200 1.62 -7.26 3.73
C GLN A 200 1.68 -5.89 3.05
N ARG A 201 2.68 -5.05 3.38
CA ARG A 201 2.72 -3.66 2.95
C ARG A 201 4.09 -3.25 2.45
N ILE A 202 4.06 -2.45 1.43
CA ILE A 202 5.22 -1.70 0.94
C ILE A 202 4.86 -0.22 1.02
N ALA A 203 5.73 0.56 1.63
CA ALA A 203 5.60 2.01 1.61
C ALA A 203 6.89 2.66 1.14
N SER A 204 6.77 3.75 0.43
CA SER A 204 7.92 4.51 -0.01
C SER A 204 7.68 6.00 0.14
N ALA A 205 8.74 6.72 0.52
CA ALA A 205 8.73 8.18 0.67
C ALA A 205 10.13 8.73 0.36
N PRO A 206 10.23 9.97 -0.13
CA PRO A 206 11.53 10.61 -0.37
C PRO A 206 12.38 10.77 0.89
N ASP A 207 11.75 10.80 2.08
CA ASP A 207 12.42 10.93 3.38
C ASP A 207 12.08 9.74 4.28
N ALA A 208 13.09 8.97 4.66
CA ALA A 208 12.95 7.83 5.57
C ALA A 208 12.49 8.22 6.99
N ALA A 209 12.62 9.49 7.40
CA ALA A 209 12.13 9.95 8.70
C ALA A 209 10.62 9.70 8.87
N VAL A 210 9.86 9.66 7.79
CA VAL A 210 8.45 9.27 7.79
C VAL A 210 8.27 7.87 8.39
N PHE A 211 9.17 6.94 8.10
CA PHE A 211 9.09 5.56 8.59
C PHE A 211 9.54 5.39 10.04
N GLN A 212 10.40 6.27 10.53
CA GLN A 212 10.78 6.29 11.94
C GLN A 212 9.58 6.62 12.83
N ALA A 213 8.72 7.53 12.39
CA ALA A 213 7.49 7.85 13.08
C ALA A 213 6.55 6.63 13.21
N ILE A 214 6.56 5.70 12.26
CA ILE A 214 5.72 4.49 12.32
C ILE A 214 6.26 3.47 13.32
N SER A 215 7.56 3.44 13.51
CA SER A 215 8.24 2.47 14.38
C SER A 215 8.19 2.86 15.86
N SER A 216 7.86 4.12 16.17
CA SER A 216 7.71 4.56 17.55
C SER A 216 6.33 4.17 18.10
N PRO A 217 6.27 3.49 19.27
CA PRO A 217 5.00 3.14 19.91
C PRO A 217 4.17 4.37 20.32
N ASP A 218 4.84 5.52 20.52
CA ASP A 218 4.23 6.78 20.95
C ASP A 218 3.82 7.69 19.78
N SER A 219 4.03 7.26 18.54
CA SER A 219 3.64 8.07 17.38
C SER A 219 2.13 8.22 17.30
N PRO A 220 1.61 9.45 17.19
CA PRO A 220 0.19 9.69 17.02
C PRO A 220 -0.25 9.03 15.70
N ARG A 221 -1.21 8.11 15.82
CA ARG A 221 -1.92 7.49 14.70
C ARG A 221 -3.25 8.22 14.51
N LEU A 222 -3.81 8.16 13.33
CA LEU A 222 -5.04 8.91 12.99
C LEU A 222 -6.30 8.38 13.68
N ILE A 223 -6.27 7.17 14.24
CA ILE A 223 -7.41 6.52 14.90
C ILE A 223 -6.94 5.83 16.18
#